data_77cf7735aef54abde7f3af966b76f70d
#
_entry.id   77cf7735aef54abde7f3af966b76f70d
#
_cell.length_a   1.000
_cell.length_b   1.000
_cell.length_c   1.000
_cell.angle_alpha   90.00
_cell.angle_beta   90.00
_cell.angle_gamma   90.00
#
_symmetry.space_group_name_H-M   'P 1'
#
loop_
_entity.id
_entity.type
_entity.pdbx_description
1 polymer ?
#
loop_
_entity_poly.entity_id
_entity_poly.type
_entity_poly.pdbx_seq_one_letter_code
_entity_poly.pdbx_strand_id
1 'polypeptide(L)'
;IELGDGIEVGGASVEVTLPAGSYSSLMLTAYAKDGNVMTAKSLSAIEVRRGEVADCAVEYVSDDEPPIFLSASLEDGADGSQNKWAQSSVLFVNGLPATLYEGAGTGNAKFGPIKAADKYYVSTSSAASGSGSSAIIRTEIPSTQYLEKPISQTNPAAGIASGTEVALKYIGGVISVNLTGAHEIREAELLSKSSVRLSGSGVINLEVSDFALSLNADAKNNVIINCGAGVDATSGAKFNFVVPAGQYGDGFTFIAT
;
A
#
# COMPACT_ATOMS: atom_id res chain seq x y z
N ILE A 1 -19.16 3.30 -2.29
CA ILE A 1 -20.55 3.08 -2.74
C ILE A 1 -20.73 3.88 -4.02
N GLU A 2 -21.12 3.24 -5.11
CA GLU A 2 -21.56 3.91 -6.33
C GLU A 2 -23.04 4.23 -6.21
N LEU A 3 -23.39 5.49 -6.43
CA LEU A 3 -24.76 5.99 -6.28
C LEU A 3 -25.51 6.06 -7.63
N GLY A 4 -25.04 5.34 -8.66
CA GLY A 4 -25.67 5.31 -9.99
C GLY A 4 -25.72 6.68 -10.63
N ASP A 5 -26.92 7.18 -10.92
CA ASP A 5 -27.13 8.51 -11.53
C ASP A 5 -26.87 9.69 -10.58
N GLY A 6 -26.47 9.41 -9.34
CA GLY A 6 -26.21 10.39 -8.29
C GLY A 6 -27.42 10.65 -7.39
N ILE A 7 -27.18 11.40 -6.33
CA ILE A 7 -28.22 11.85 -5.37
C ILE A 7 -28.20 13.38 -5.36
N GLU A 8 -29.38 14.01 -5.41
CA GLU A 8 -29.48 15.45 -5.21
C GLU A 8 -29.21 15.81 -3.74
N VAL A 9 -28.30 16.77 -3.52
CA VAL A 9 -27.94 17.22 -2.19
C VAL A 9 -29.04 18.09 -1.60
N GLY A 10 -29.88 17.52 -0.79
CA GLY A 10 -31.02 18.21 -0.17
C GLY A 10 -31.61 17.44 1.01
N GLY A 11 -30.85 16.51 1.59
CA GLY A 11 -31.31 15.67 2.69
C GLY A 11 -31.32 14.19 2.37
N ALA A 12 -30.37 13.71 1.58
CA ALA A 12 -30.21 12.28 1.31
C ALA A 12 -29.54 11.57 2.49
N SER A 13 -30.06 10.41 2.87
CA SER A 13 -29.36 9.48 3.78
C SER A 13 -28.72 8.35 3.00
N VAL A 14 -27.52 7.98 3.37
CA VAL A 14 -26.79 6.84 2.80
C VAL A 14 -26.56 5.82 3.90
N GLU A 15 -27.06 4.61 3.70
CA GLU A 15 -26.81 3.50 4.62
C GLU A 15 -25.56 2.73 4.23
N VAL A 16 -24.66 2.54 5.20
CA VAL A 16 -23.41 1.82 5.04
C VAL A 16 -23.31 0.74 6.10
N THR A 17 -23.03 -0.48 5.68
CA THR A 17 -22.77 -1.58 6.61
C THR A 17 -21.33 -1.54 7.09
N LEU A 18 -21.13 -1.41 8.40
CA LEU A 18 -19.83 -1.44 9.05
C LEU A 18 -19.75 -2.60 10.05
N PRO A 19 -18.57 -3.14 10.31
CA PRO A 19 -18.36 -4.06 11.44
C PRO A 19 -18.78 -3.41 12.75
N ALA A 20 -19.29 -4.21 13.70
CA ALA A 20 -19.58 -3.71 15.04
C ALA A 20 -18.29 -3.24 15.72
N GLY A 21 -18.32 -2.06 16.33
CA GLY A 21 -17.16 -1.44 16.96
C GLY A 21 -17.35 0.04 17.25
N SER A 22 -16.36 0.63 17.90
CA SER A 22 -16.33 2.07 18.18
C SER A 22 -15.42 2.79 17.18
N TYR A 23 -15.95 3.78 16.50
CA TYR A 23 -15.26 4.58 15.51
C TYR A 23 -15.11 6.01 16.05
N SER A 24 -13.87 6.47 16.24
CA SER A 24 -13.59 7.81 16.76
C SER A 24 -14.03 8.91 15.81
N SER A 25 -14.08 8.63 14.51
CA SER A 25 -14.69 9.49 13.49
C SER A 25 -14.97 8.67 12.23
N LEU A 26 -16.03 9.05 11.50
CA LEU A 26 -16.27 8.63 10.13
C LEU A 26 -16.05 9.82 9.21
N MET A 27 -15.47 9.58 8.05
CA MET A 27 -15.31 10.58 7.00
C MET A 27 -16.08 10.09 5.77
N LEU A 28 -17.01 10.92 5.30
CA LEU A 28 -17.71 10.71 4.07
C LEU A 28 -17.10 11.60 2.99
N THR A 29 -16.73 11.01 1.87
CA THR A 29 -16.32 11.76 0.69
C THR A 29 -17.32 11.48 -0.43
N ALA A 30 -17.94 12.51 -0.93
CA ALA A 30 -18.86 12.44 -2.05
C ALA A 30 -18.25 13.13 -3.28
N TYR A 31 -18.35 12.49 -4.43
CA TYR A 31 -17.87 13.00 -5.70
C TYR A 31 -19.09 13.46 -6.51
N ALA A 32 -19.14 14.75 -6.81
CA ALA A 32 -20.20 15.30 -7.63
C ALA A 32 -19.91 15.07 -9.12
N LYS A 33 -20.95 15.07 -9.93
CA LYS A 33 -20.88 14.81 -11.38
C LYS A 33 -20.11 15.89 -12.15
N ASP A 34 -19.99 17.08 -11.59
CA ASP A 34 -19.23 18.21 -12.10
C ASP A 34 -17.74 18.22 -11.71
N GLY A 35 -17.31 17.17 -10.98
CA GLY A 35 -15.94 17.04 -10.48
C GLY A 35 -15.69 17.64 -9.10
N ASN A 36 -16.69 18.31 -8.51
CA ASN A 36 -16.58 18.80 -7.15
C ASN A 36 -16.55 17.64 -6.15
N VAL A 37 -15.79 17.81 -5.09
CA VAL A 37 -15.64 16.82 -4.03
C VAL A 37 -16.10 17.43 -2.72
N MET A 38 -17.01 16.73 -2.05
CA MET A 38 -17.52 17.11 -0.75
C MET A 38 -16.98 16.14 0.30
N THR A 39 -16.36 16.66 1.33
CA THR A 39 -15.91 15.86 2.47
C THR A 39 -16.65 16.31 3.72
N ALA A 40 -17.26 15.35 4.41
CA ALA A 40 -17.90 15.58 5.69
C ALA A 40 -17.34 14.63 6.74
N LYS A 41 -17.16 15.12 7.95
CA LYS A 41 -16.66 14.35 9.09
C LYS A 41 -17.73 14.23 10.14
N SER A 42 -17.83 13.07 10.80
CA SER A 42 -18.75 12.90 11.93
C SER A 42 -18.38 13.88 13.07
N LEU A 43 -19.40 14.48 13.68
CA LEU A 43 -19.23 15.43 14.77
C LEU A 43 -18.82 14.73 16.09
N SER A 44 -19.09 13.44 16.22
CA SER A 44 -18.79 12.66 17.41
C SER A 44 -18.31 11.26 17.06
N ALA A 45 -17.75 10.56 18.05
CA ALA A 45 -17.49 9.13 17.94
C ALA A 45 -18.81 8.34 17.78
N ILE A 46 -18.76 7.27 17.01
CA ILE A 46 -19.92 6.45 16.68
C ILE A 46 -19.69 5.03 17.20
N GLU A 47 -20.68 4.49 17.89
CA GLU A 47 -20.72 3.09 18.29
C GLU A 47 -21.64 2.33 17.35
N VAL A 48 -21.09 1.39 16.58
CA VAL A 48 -21.86 0.50 15.70
C VAL A 48 -22.08 -0.81 16.42
N ARG A 49 -23.33 -1.18 16.69
CA ARG A 49 -23.71 -2.43 17.34
C ARG A 49 -24.25 -3.43 16.32
N ARG A 50 -24.08 -4.70 16.62
CA ARG A 50 -24.54 -5.76 15.74
C ARG A 50 -26.06 -5.75 15.60
N GLY A 51 -26.53 -5.61 14.35
CA GLY A 51 -27.96 -5.62 14.02
C GLY A 51 -28.70 -4.32 14.34
N GLU A 52 -27.98 -3.26 14.68
CA GLU A 52 -28.53 -1.93 14.93
C GLU A 52 -28.10 -0.94 13.85
N VAL A 53 -28.93 0.07 13.61
CA VAL A 53 -28.58 1.22 12.77
C VAL A 53 -28.09 2.32 13.72
N ALA A 54 -26.91 2.85 13.44
CA ALA A 54 -26.37 4.02 14.15
C ALA A 54 -26.49 5.24 13.24
N ASP A 55 -27.25 6.24 13.66
CA ASP A 55 -27.35 7.50 12.95
C ASP A 55 -26.09 8.34 13.15
N CYS A 56 -25.55 8.83 12.05
CA CYS A 56 -24.37 9.69 12.04
C CYS A 56 -24.72 11.01 11.35
N ALA A 57 -24.81 12.08 12.13
CA ALA A 57 -24.85 13.40 11.56
C ALA A 57 -23.46 13.82 11.09
N VAL A 58 -23.34 14.27 9.86
CA VAL A 58 -22.14 14.83 9.27
C VAL A 58 -22.38 16.28 8.91
N GLU A 59 -21.42 17.14 9.20
CA GLU A 59 -21.45 18.53 8.79
C GLU A 59 -20.68 18.68 7.47
N TYR A 60 -21.32 19.28 6.50
CA TYR A 60 -20.68 19.66 5.25
C TYR A 60 -19.80 20.88 5.47
N VAL A 61 -18.53 20.74 5.23
CA VAL A 61 -17.58 21.85 5.15
C VAL A 61 -17.33 22.08 3.67
N SER A 62 -17.87 23.15 3.12
CA SER A 62 -17.53 23.65 1.80
C SER A 62 -16.10 24.18 1.86
N ASP A 63 -15.14 23.41 1.40
CA ASP A 63 -13.85 23.96 1.04
C ASP A 63 -14.04 24.60 -0.33
N ASP A 64 -14.03 25.91 -0.41
CA ASP A 64 -14.07 26.68 -1.66
C ASP A 64 -12.80 26.46 -2.54
N GLU A 65 -11.90 25.63 -2.10
CA GLU A 65 -10.71 25.25 -2.85
C GLU A 65 -10.99 24.04 -3.77
N PRO A 66 -10.54 24.11 -5.02
CA PRO A 66 -10.69 22.99 -5.95
C PRO A 66 -10.00 21.73 -5.40
N PRO A 67 -10.58 20.54 -5.63
CA PRO A 67 -9.98 19.30 -5.15
C PRO A 67 -8.58 19.10 -5.74
N ILE A 68 -7.64 18.78 -4.87
CA ILE A 68 -6.25 18.49 -5.27
C ILE A 68 -6.11 16.99 -5.47
N PHE A 69 -5.53 16.61 -6.59
CA PHE A 69 -5.16 15.22 -6.90
C PHE A 69 -3.65 15.08 -6.99
N LEU A 70 -3.13 14.00 -6.43
CA LEU A 70 -1.72 13.65 -6.52
C LEU A 70 -1.50 12.71 -7.70
N SER A 71 -0.66 13.12 -8.65
CA SER A 71 -0.18 12.25 -9.73
C SER A 71 0.96 11.38 -9.21
N ALA A 72 0.77 10.08 -9.18
CA ALA A 72 1.75 9.14 -8.69
C ALA A 72 2.25 8.22 -9.80
N SER A 73 3.57 8.10 -9.92
CA SER A 73 4.23 7.06 -10.71
C SER A 73 4.89 6.04 -9.78
N LEU A 74 4.91 4.79 -10.21
CA LEU A 74 5.63 3.72 -9.54
C LEU A 74 6.80 3.31 -10.43
N GLU A 75 7.99 3.16 -9.83
CA GLU A 75 9.15 2.68 -10.59
C GLU A 75 8.89 1.30 -11.18
N ASP A 76 9.53 0.99 -12.29
CA ASP A 76 9.41 -0.32 -12.95
C ASP A 76 9.93 -1.44 -12.03
N GLY A 77 9.37 -2.63 -12.20
CA GLY A 77 9.82 -3.80 -11.48
C GLY A 77 11.28 -4.13 -11.78
N ALA A 78 11.99 -4.72 -10.82
CA ALA A 78 13.39 -5.16 -10.99
C ALA A 78 13.59 -6.17 -12.14
N ASP A 79 12.51 -6.77 -12.62
CA ASP A 79 12.47 -7.67 -13.77
C ASP A 79 12.17 -6.96 -15.10
N GLY A 80 12.07 -5.62 -15.10
CA GLY A 80 11.71 -4.79 -16.24
C GLY A 80 10.22 -4.78 -16.55
N SER A 81 9.38 -5.38 -15.71
CA SER A 81 7.93 -5.28 -15.86
C SER A 81 7.44 -3.88 -15.52
N GLN A 82 6.57 -3.34 -16.38
CA GLN A 82 5.89 -2.10 -16.07
C GLN A 82 4.86 -2.33 -14.97
N ASN A 83 5.00 -1.60 -13.87
CA ASN A 83 4.02 -1.62 -12.81
C ASN A 83 2.78 -0.83 -13.22
N LYS A 84 1.63 -1.38 -12.87
CA LYS A 84 0.33 -0.78 -13.23
C LYS A 84 -0.53 -0.66 -11.97
N TRP A 85 -1.14 0.49 -11.84
CA TRP A 85 -2.09 0.74 -10.77
C TRP A 85 -3.38 -0.05 -11.00
N ALA A 86 -3.81 -0.79 -9.98
CA ALA A 86 -5.12 -1.44 -10.01
C ALA A 86 -6.23 -0.44 -9.66
N GLN A 87 -7.46 -0.69 -10.13
CA GLN A 87 -8.62 0.15 -9.78
C GLN A 87 -8.83 0.27 -8.26
N SER A 88 -8.47 -0.76 -7.51
CA SER A 88 -8.55 -0.79 -6.04
C SER A 88 -7.32 -0.21 -5.34
N SER A 89 -6.38 0.37 -6.06
CA SER A 89 -5.17 0.94 -5.45
C SER A 89 -5.52 2.13 -4.55
N VAL A 90 -4.85 2.17 -3.41
CA VAL A 90 -4.96 3.25 -2.42
C VAL A 90 -3.55 3.72 -2.08
N LEU A 91 -3.36 5.02 -2.02
CA LEU A 91 -2.17 5.64 -1.45
C LEU A 91 -2.49 6.24 -0.09
N PHE A 92 -1.51 6.25 0.79
CA PHE A 92 -1.57 7.03 2.02
C PHE A 92 -0.77 8.31 1.80
N VAL A 93 -1.45 9.45 1.90
CA VAL A 93 -0.88 10.78 1.70
C VAL A 93 -0.99 11.56 3.00
N ASN A 94 0.13 11.92 3.60
CA ASN A 94 0.19 12.60 4.90
C ASN A 94 -0.69 11.94 5.99
N GLY A 95 -0.70 10.60 6.00
CA GLY A 95 -1.47 9.82 6.98
C GLY A 95 -2.93 9.55 6.61
N LEU A 96 -3.41 10.06 5.49
CA LEU A 96 -4.79 9.87 5.04
C LEU A 96 -4.85 9.00 3.76
N PRO A 97 -5.82 8.09 3.64
CA PRO A 97 -5.99 7.32 2.43
C PRO A 97 -6.48 8.22 1.28
N ALA A 98 -5.88 8.05 0.12
CA ALA A 98 -6.29 8.63 -1.15
C ALA A 98 -6.60 7.50 -2.14
N THR A 99 -7.82 7.46 -2.66
CA THR A 99 -8.24 6.43 -3.60
C THR A 99 -7.82 6.79 -5.03
N LEU A 100 -7.69 5.79 -5.87
CA LEU A 100 -7.40 6.00 -7.28
C LEU A 100 -8.60 6.71 -7.95
N TYR A 101 -8.32 7.84 -8.57
CA TYR A 101 -9.30 8.65 -9.32
C TYR A 101 -9.22 8.35 -10.83
N GLU A 102 -8.01 8.31 -11.39
CA GLU A 102 -7.77 8.12 -12.82
C GLU A 102 -6.46 7.36 -13.04
N GLY A 103 -6.35 6.60 -14.13
CA GLY A 103 -5.11 5.93 -14.55
C GLY A 103 -5.01 4.46 -14.16
N ALA A 104 -6.11 3.78 -13.84
CA ALA A 104 -6.12 2.32 -13.66
C ALA A 104 -5.54 1.61 -14.90
N GLY A 105 -4.73 0.59 -14.66
CA GLY A 105 -4.07 -0.17 -15.72
C GLY A 105 -2.84 0.51 -16.33
N THR A 106 -2.42 1.66 -15.82
CA THR A 106 -1.22 2.39 -16.27
C THR A 106 -0.18 2.54 -15.16
N GLY A 107 1.04 2.93 -15.52
CA GLY A 107 2.12 3.21 -14.55
C GLY A 107 1.98 4.56 -13.84
N ASN A 108 1.14 5.47 -14.37
CA ASN A 108 0.88 6.78 -13.81
C ASN A 108 -0.60 6.91 -13.49
N ALA A 109 -0.92 7.36 -12.29
CA ALA A 109 -2.30 7.50 -11.86
C ALA A 109 -2.49 8.72 -10.97
N LYS A 110 -3.74 9.23 -10.92
CA LYS A 110 -4.14 10.28 -10.00
C LYS A 110 -4.89 9.69 -8.80
N PHE A 111 -4.54 10.17 -7.64
CA PHE A 111 -5.12 9.77 -6.38
C PHE A 111 -5.69 10.98 -5.63
N GLY A 112 -6.80 10.81 -5.00
CA GLY A 112 -7.39 11.90 -4.23
C GLY A 112 -8.89 11.78 -4.04
N PRO A 113 -9.51 12.87 -3.58
CA PRO A 113 -8.87 14.17 -3.28
C PRO A 113 -7.94 14.12 -2.07
N ILE A 114 -6.95 14.99 -2.06
CA ILE A 114 -6.03 15.18 -0.95
C ILE A 114 -6.10 16.62 -0.41
N LYS A 115 -5.66 16.82 0.83
CA LYS A 115 -5.55 18.17 1.40
C LYS A 115 -4.30 18.87 0.90
N ALA A 116 -4.39 20.19 0.68
CA ALA A 116 -3.25 21.04 0.38
C ALA A 116 -2.18 20.93 1.48
N ALA A 117 -0.93 20.80 1.08
CA ALA A 117 0.23 20.80 1.97
C ALA A 117 1.49 21.23 1.19
N ASP A 118 2.44 21.80 1.89
CA ASP A 118 3.74 22.16 1.32
C ASP A 118 4.57 20.92 0.93
N LYS A 119 4.32 19.81 1.60
CA LYS A 119 5.03 18.54 1.41
C LYS A 119 4.11 17.35 1.61
N TYR A 120 4.19 16.40 0.70
CA TYR A 120 3.42 15.16 0.72
C TYR A 120 4.34 13.97 0.98
N TYR A 121 4.04 13.22 2.05
CA TYR A 121 4.65 11.94 2.37
C TYR A 121 3.70 10.84 1.92
N VAL A 122 4.14 10.03 0.98
CA VAL A 122 3.27 9.09 0.25
C VAL A 122 3.77 7.65 0.40
N SER A 123 2.85 6.73 0.63
CA SER A 123 3.15 5.30 0.72
C SER A 123 2.02 4.44 0.16
N THR A 124 2.37 3.27 -0.35
CA THR A 124 1.40 2.26 -0.83
C THR A 124 0.86 1.35 0.27
N SER A 125 1.53 1.24 1.41
CA SER A 125 1.23 0.19 2.40
C SER A 125 0.86 0.69 3.80
N SER A 126 1.17 1.93 4.13
CA SER A 126 0.90 2.48 5.46
C SER A 126 0.91 3.99 5.45
N ALA A 127 0.20 4.58 6.39
CA ALA A 127 0.21 6.02 6.60
C ALA A 127 1.56 6.48 7.18
N ALA A 128 2.10 7.57 6.61
CA ALA A 128 3.22 8.28 7.20
C ALA A 128 2.80 8.91 8.53
N SER A 129 3.70 8.94 9.49
CA SER A 129 3.52 9.64 10.76
C SER A 129 4.70 10.59 11.00
N GLY A 130 4.44 11.68 11.73
CA GLY A 130 5.40 12.74 11.95
C GLY A 130 5.50 13.72 10.76
N SER A 131 6.46 14.63 10.84
CA SER A 131 6.75 15.64 9.81
C SER A 131 8.21 16.03 9.84
N GLY A 132 8.73 16.55 8.73
CA GLY A 132 10.14 16.90 8.60
C GLY A 132 11.05 15.70 8.90
N SER A 133 12.12 15.89 9.63
CA SER A 133 13.08 14.84 9.97
C SER A 133 12.51 13.68 10.80
N SER A 134 11.29 13.83 11.32
CA SER A 134 10.56 12.80 12.07
C SER A 134 9.52 12.06 11.23
N ALA A 135 9.41 12.36 9.94
CA ALA A 135 8.46 11.66 9.08
C ALA A 135 8.87 10.21 8.85
N ILE A 136 8.07 9.30 9.35
CA ILE A 136 8.29 7.85 9.28
C ILE A 136 7.10 7.12 8.68
N ILE A 137 7.37 6.04 7.97
CA ILE A 137 6.37 5.05 7.59
C ILE A 137 6.65 3.76 8.36
N ARG A 138 5.60 3.18 8.95
CA ARG A 138 5.64 1.80 9.44
C ARG A 138 5.15 0.89 8.35
N THR A 139 5.96 -0.08 7.98
CA THR A 139 5.64 -1.02 6.90
C THR A 139 6.19 -2.40 7.21
N GLU A 140 5.90 -3.34 6.33
CA GLU A 140 6.31 -4.74 6.49
C GLU A 140 6.75 -5.31 5.14
N ILE A 141 7.83 -6.10 5.17
CA ILE A 141 8.11 -7.08 4.13
C ILE A 141 7.61 -8.43 4.65
N PRO A 142 6.56 -9.01 4.03
CA PRO A 142 5.94 -10.24 4.52
C PRO A 142 6.93 -11.41 4.56
N SER A 143 6.92 -12.17 5.65
CA SER A 143 7.72 -13.40 5.73
C SER A 143 7.17 -14.53 4.87
N THR A 144 5.88 -14.49 4.53
CA THR A 144 5.25 -15.37 3.55
C THR A 144 4.77 -14.54 2.37
N GLN A 145 5.29 -14.85 1.22
CA GLN A 145 4.96 -14.26 -0.07
C GLN A 145 4.27 -15.31 -0.95
N TYR A 146 3.67 -14.92 -2.05
CA TYR A 146 2.90 -15.83 -2.91
C TYR A 146 3.38 -15.72 -4.35
N LEU A 147 3.65 -16.85 -4.97
CA LEU A 147 4.19 -16.91 -6.34
C LEU A 147 3.25 -16.25 -7.37
N GLU A 148 1.93 -16.40 -7.17
CA GLU A 148 0.91 -15.83 -8.05
C GLU A 148 0.73 -14.31 -7.92
N LYS A 149 1.22 -13.71 -6.82
CA LYS A 149 1.07 -12.27 -6.60
C LYS A 149 2.18 -11.47 -7.29
N PRO A 150 1.83 -10.37 -7.96
CA PRO A 150 2.84 -9.44 -8.48
C PRO A 150 3.75 -8.92 -7.38
N ILE A 151 5.02 -8.70 -7.69
CA ILE A 151 6.01 -8.13 -6.75
C ILE A 151 5.52 -6.79 -6.17
N SER A 152 4.85 -5.97 -6.98
CA SER A 152 4.29 -4.68 -6.55
C SER A 152 3.24 -4.76 -5.43
N GLN A 153 2.60 -5.93 -5.24
CA GLN A 153 1.68 -6.15 -4.11
C GLN A 153 2.39 -6.61 -2.83
N THR A 154 3.63 -7.07 -2.95
CA THR A 154 4.43 -7.59 -1.84
C THR A 154 5.48 -6.58 -1.39
N ASN A 155 5.98 -5.77 -2.33
CA ASN A 155 7.00 -4.76 -2.08
C ASN A 155 6.36 -3.39 -1.87
N PRO A 156 6.37 -2.84 -0.65
CA PRO A 156 5.85 -1.51 -0.41
C PRO A 156 6.69 -0.45 -1.13
N ALA A 157 6.05 0.65 -1.51
CA ALA A 157 6.71 1.78 -2.13
C ALA A 157 6.39 3.09 -1.40
N ALA A 158 7.32 4.03 -1.43
CA ALA A 158 7.17 5.33 -0.80
C ALA A 158 7.82 6.45 -1.62
N GLY A 159 7.41 7.68 -1.34
CA GLY A 159 7.96 8.87 -1.97
C GLY A 159 7.62 10.15 -1.22
N ILE A 160 8.30 11.23 -1.59
CA ILE A 160 8.06 12.57 -1.09
C ILE A 160 7.87 13.51 -2.27
N ALA A 161 6.93 14.41 -2.15
CA ALA A 161 6.71 15.48 -3.14
C ALA A 161 6.49 16.82 -2.46
N SER A 162 6.97 17.89 -3.10
CA SER A 162 6.67 19.29 -2.73
C SER A 162 5.61 19.92 -3.63
N GLY A 163 5.00 19.12 -4.50
CA GLY A 163 3.93 19.48 -5.42
C GLY A 163 3.02 18.27 -5.60
N THR A 164 2.16 18.32 -6.59
CA THR A 164 1.15 17.28 -6.85
C THR A 164 1.65 16.11 -7.71
N GLU A 165 2.95 15.96 -7.88
CA GLU A 165 3.57 14.85 -8.60
C GLU A 165 4.54 14.10 -7.67
N VAL A 166 4.42 12.77 -7.59
CA VAL A 166 5.30 11.92 -6.79
C VAL A 166 5.77 10.72 -7.61
N ALA A 167 7.07 10.46 -7.56
CA ALA A 167 7.65 9.20 -8.01
C ALA A 167 7.87 8.30 -6.78
N LEU A 168 7.19 7.17 -6.74
CA LEU A 168 7.31 6.20 -5.67
C LEU A 168 8.41 5.19 -6.00
N LYS A 169 9.27 4.94 -5.02
CA LYS A 169 10.34 3.94 -5.09
C LYS A 169 10.02 2.76 -4.18
N TYR A 170 10.36 1.56 -4.64
CA TYR A 170 10.25 0.37 -3.81
C TYR A 170 11.21 0.40 -2.63
N ILE A 171 10.75 -0.11 -1.50
CA ILE A 171 11.49 -0.15 -0.24
C ILE A 171 12.35 -1.42 -0.16
N GLY A 172 11.85 -2.51 -0.70
CA GLY A 172 12.56 -3.78 -0.78
C GLY A 172 13.27 -3.96 -2.12
N GLY A 173 14.35 -4.73 -2.10
CA GLY A 173 14.98 -5.32 -3.28
C GLY A 173 14.36 -6.67 -3.61
N VAL A 174 14.71 -7.22 -4.78
CA VAL A 174 14.25 -8.54 -5.23
C VAL A 174 15.45 -9.46 -5.45
N ILE A 175 15.41 -10.63 -4.80
CA ILE A 175 16.36 -11.72 -5.06
C ILE A 175 15.64 -12.76 -5.92
N SER A 176 16.15 -12.99 -7.14
CA SER A 176 15.60 -13.98 -8.06
C SER A 176 16.41 -15.26 -8.02
N VAL A 177 15.72 -16.37 -7.81
CA VAL A 177 16.31 -17.73 -7.86
C VAL A 177 15.67 -18.49 -9.00
N ASN A 178 16.47 -19.00 -9.93
CA ASN A 178 16.00 -19.89 -10.98
C ASN A 178 16.34 -21.32 -10.58
N LEU A 179 15.31 -22.18 -10.49
CA LEU A 179 15.46 -23.59 -10.17
C LEU A 179 15.04 -24.42 -11.37
N THR A 180 15.86 -25.41 -11.72
CA THR A 180 15.52 -26.40 -12.77
C THR A 180 15.62 -27.79 -12.15
N GLY A 181 14.61 -28.61 -12.36
CA GLY A 181 14.55 -29.99 -11.83
C GLY A 181 13.25 -30.68 -12.20
N ALA A 182 13.08 -31.89 -11.73
CA ALA A 182 11.95 -32.75 -12.10
C ALA A 182 10.85 -32.80 -11.02
N HIS A 183 10.79 -31.84 -10.10
CA HIS A 183 9.88 -31.90 -8.96
C HIS A 183 8.87 -30.75 -8.98
N GLU A 184 7.69 -31.04 -8.50
CA GLU A 184 6.67 -30.04 -8.14
C GLU A 184 7.11 -29.35 -6.86
N ILE A 185 7.21 -28.01 -6.87
CA ILE A 185 7.60 -27.17 -5.74
C ILE A 185 6.36 -26.50 -5.17
N ARG A 186 6.07 -26.74 -3.91
CA ARG A 186 4.95 -26.15 -3.17
C ARG A 186 5.35 -24.96 -2.32
N GLU A 187 6.60 -24.96 -1.90
CA GLU A 187 7.17 -23.90 -1.09
C GLU A 187 8.65 -23.68 -1.44
N ALA A 188 9.07 -22.43 -1.53
CA ALA A 188 10.45 -22.04 -1.69
C ALA A 188 10.85 -21.09 -0.58
N GLU A 189 11.92 -21.39 0.15
CA GLU A 189 12.45 -20.59 1.24
C GLU A 189 13.82 -20.03 0.90
N LEU A 190 14.00 -18.76 1.21
CA LEU A 190 15.29 -18.08 1.22
C LEU A 190 15.67 -17.78 2.67
N LEU A 191 16.75 -18.38 3.13
CA LEU A 191 17.27 -18.22 4.49
C LEU A 191 18.63 -17.52 4.46
N SER A 192 18.79 -16.45 5.22
CA SER A 192 20.08 -15.77 5.39
C SER A 192 21.06 -16.69 6.12
N LYS A 193 22.30 -16.80 5.61
CA LYS A 193 23.39 -17.57 6.28
C LYS A 193 23.96 -16.84 7.49
N SER A 194 23.74 -15.55 7.58
CA SER A 194 24.01 -14.72 8.75
C SER A 194 22.72 -14.43 9.50
N SER A 195 22.82 -13.75 10.63
CA SER A 195 21.65 -13.30 11.40
C SER A 195 20.93 -12.08 10.78
N VAL A 196 21.20 -11.75 9.50
CA VAL A 196 20.56 -10.65 8.80
C VAL A 196 19.09 -10.96 8.59
N ARG A 197 18.24 -10.01 8.95
CA ARG A 197 16.80 -10.15 8.85
C ARG A 197 16.34 -9.88 7.42
N LEU A 198 15.46 -10.74 6.90
CA LEU A 198 14.95 -10.70 5.53
C LEU A 198 13.50 -10.28 5.45
N SER A 199 12.74 -10.39 6.54
CA SER A 199 11.30 -10.09 6.54
C SER A 199 10.83 -9.66 7.92
N GLY A 200 9.70 -8.97 7.96
CA GLY A 200 9.05 -8.49 9.17
C GLY A 200 8.67 -7.01 9.09
N SER A 201 8.08 -6.54 10.17
CA SER A 201 7.70 -5.15 10.32
C SER A 201 8.91 -4.27 10.64
N GLY A 202 8.84 -3.01 10.23
CA GLY A 202 9.91 -2.04 10.47
C GLY A 202 9.45 -0.61 10.20
N VAL A 203 10.42 0.29 10.24
CA VAL A 203 10.22 1.72 10.01
C VAL A 203 11.17 2.24 8.92
N ILE A 204 10.67 3.20 8.17
CA ILE A 204 11.43 3.95 7.17
C ILE A 204 11.39 5.41 7.59
N ASN A 205 12.55 6.07 7.57
CA ASN A 205 12.61 7.51 7.65
C ASN A 205 12.56 8.09 6.23
N LEU A 206 11.50 8.84 5.93
CA LEU A 206 11.27 9.41 4.61
C LEU A 206 12.21 10.55 4.25
N GLU A 207 12.84 11.20 5.23
CA GLU A 207 13.80 12.29 4.99
C GLU A 207 15.23 11.79 4.70
N VAL A 208 15.44 10.48 4.77
CA VAL A 208 16.72 9.86 4.39
C VAL A 208 16.65 9.41 2.94
N SER A 209 17.68 9.74 2.14
CA SER A 209 17.70 9.60 0.68
C SER A 209 17.44 8.19 0.14
N ASP A 210 17.73 7.15 0.89
CA ASP A 210 17.67 5.77 0.40
C ASP A 210 16.46 4.97 0.90
N PHE A 211 15.56 5.58 1.68
CA PHE A 211 14.37 4.93 2.25
C PHE A 211 14.62 3.55 2.85
N ALA A 212 15.78 3.35 3.51
CA ALA A 212 16.15 2.06 4.05
C ALA A 212 15.18 1.61 5.15
N LEU A 213 14.66 0.38 5.03
CA LEU A 213 13.79 -0.22 6.03
C LEU A 213 14.62 -0.72 7.22
N SER A 214 14.37 -0.13 8.39
CA SER A 214 14.91 -0.61 9.66
C SER A 214 13.94 -1.61 10.27
N LEU A 215 14.26 -2.90 10.17
CA LEU A 215 13.42 -3.98 10.69
C LEU A 215 13.46 -4.04 12.23
N ASN A 216 12.31 -4.39 12.82
CA ASN A 216 12.15 -4.59 14.26
C ASN A 216 12.97 -5.79 14.77
N ALA A 217 13.11 -5.88 16.11
CA ALA A 217 13.89 -6.92 16.76
C ALA A 217 13.36 -8.35 16.58
N ASP A 218 12.07 -8.51 16.32
CA ASP A 218 11.34 -9.76 16.09
C ASP A 218 11.29 -10.19 14.63
N ALA A 219 11.90 -9.40 13.73
CA ALA A 219 11.98 -9.72 12.30
C ALA A 219 12.75 -11.02 12.06
N LYS A 220 12.38 -11.75 11.00
CA LYS A 220 12.89 -13.07 10.67
C LYS A 220 14.05 -12.99 9.68
N ASN A 221 14.93 -14.01 9.72
CA ASN A 221 16.05 -14.15 8.79
C ASN A 221 15.72 -15.02 7.57
N ASN A 222 14.42 -15.26 7.32
CA ASN A 222 13.93 -16.02 6.17
C ASN A 222 12.75 -15.31 5.48
N VAL A 223 12.51 -15.71 4.24
CA VAL A 223 11.32 -15.40 3.44
C VAL A 223 10.87 -16.68 2.76
N ILE A 224 9.57 -16.93 2.78
CA ILE A 224 8.96 -18.12 2.19
C ILE A 224 8.04 -17.68 1.05
N ILE A 225 8.15 -18.29 -0.12
CA ILE A 225 7.19 -18.18 -1.21
C ILE A 225 6.29 -19.42 -1.20
N ASN A 226 5.01 -19.20 -0.98
CA ASN A 226 3.98 -20.21 -1.13
C ASN A 226 3.59 -20.31 -2.61
N CYS A 227 3.69 -21.50 -3.19
CA CYS A 227 3.41 -21.78 -4.60
C CYS A 227 1.99 -22.29 -4.85
N GLY A 228 1.10 -22.20 -3.86
CA GLY A 228 -0.31 -22.63 -4.01
C GLY A 228 -0.44 -24.11 -4.32
N ALA A 229 -0.98 -24.42 -5.49
CA ALA A 229 -1.14 -25.80 -5.95
C ALA A 229 0.18 -26.50 -6.31
N GLY A 230 1.28 -25.77 -6.34
CA GLY A 230 2.60 -26.22 -6.76
C GLY A 230 3.02 -25.66 -8.12
N VAL A 231 4.33 -25.62 -8.35
CA VAL A 231 4.92 -25.22 -9.63
C VAL A 231 5.85 -26.30 -10.14
N ASP A 232 5.70 -26.64 -11.41
CA ASP A 232 6.58 -27.58 -12.10
C ASP A 232 7.90 -26.88 -12.47
N ALA A 233 9.00 -27.34 -11.88
CA ALA A 233 10.33 -26.85 -12.17
C ALA A 233 11.09 -27.66 -13.23
N THR A 234 10.44 -28.58 -13.94
CA THR A 234 11.08 -29.42 -14.96
C THR A 234 11.75 -28.59 -16.06
N SER A 235 11.05 -27.58 -16.55
CA SER A 235 11.55 -26.63 -17.56
C SER A 235 12.16 -25.36 -16.97
N GLY A 236 12.17 -25.25 -15.66
CA GLY A 236 12.65 -24.10 -14.88
C GLY A 236 11.52 -23.31 -14.23
N ALA A 237 11.72 -22.97 -12.97
CA ALA A 237 10.85 -22.10 -12.21
C ALA A 237 11.65 -20.93 -11.64
N LYS A 238 11.07 -19.72 -11.65
CA LYS A 238 11.68 -18.50 -11.13
C LYS A 238 10.95 -18.05 -9.87
N PHE A 239 11.71 -17.89 -8.79
CA PHE A 239 11.23 -17.43 -7.51
C PHE A 239 11.80 -16.03 -7.22
N ASN A 240 10.94 -15.04 -7.03
CA ASN A 240 11.31 -13.66 -6.77
C ASN A 240 10.98 -13.31 -5.31
N PHE A 241 12.00 -13.27 -4.47
CA PHE A 241 11.88 -12.94 -3.06
C PHE A 241 12.04 -11.43 -2.84
N VAL A 242 11.04 -10.77 -2.27
CA VAL A 242 11.17 -9.40 -1.80
C VAL A 242 11.87 -9.43 -0.44
N VAL A 243 12.95 -8.68 -0.31
CA VAL A 243 13.74 -8.56 0.93
C VAL A 243 14.08 -7.08 1.16
N PRO A 244 14.47 -6.64 2.37
CA PRO A 244 14.94 -5.28 2.56
C PRO A 244 16.09 -4.94 1.60
N ALA A 245 16.13 -3.71 1.11
CA ALA A 245 17.28 -3.26 0.34
C ALA A 245 18.54 -3.27 1.22
N GLY A 246 19.63 -3.88 0.73
CA GLY A 246 20.84 -4.02 1.51
C GLY A 246 21.91 -4.91 0.87
N GLN A 247 22.99 -5.11 1.59
CA GLN A 247 24.08 -6.01 1.20
C GLN A 247 24.04 -7.29 2.05
N TYR A 248 24.16 -8.43 1.38
CA TYR A 248 24.05 -9.76 1.99
C TYR A 248 25.34 -10.56 1.73
N GLY A 249 26.44 -10.15 2.37
CA GLY A 249 27.79 -10.64 2.10
C GLY A 249 27.98 -12.14 2.35
N ASP A 250 27.27 -12.72 3.32
CA ASP A 250 27.37 -14.14 3.67
C ASP A 250 26.49 -15.03 2.76
N GLY A 251 25.62 -14.41 1.94
CA GLY A 251 24.74 -15.10 1.02
C GLY A 251 23.56 -15.80 1.70
N PHE A 252 22.94 -16.72 0.96
CA PHE A 252 21.69 -17.36 1.32
C PHE A 252 21.74 -18.88 1.18
N THR A 253 20.85 -19.56 1.91
CA THR A 253 20.46 -20.93 1.64
C THR A 253 19.08 -20.88 0.98
N PHE A 254 18.93 -21.58 -0.14
CA PHE A 254 17.66 -21.77 -0.82
C PHE A 254 17.17 -23.19 -0.55
N ILE A 255 15.92 -23.32 -0.14
CA ILE A 255 15.25 -24.60 0.16
C ILE A 255 13.97 -24.65 -0.67
N ALA A 256 13.73 -25.74 -1.37
CA ALA A 256 12.52 -25.99 -2.13
C ALA A 256 11.89 -27.32 -1.68
N THR A 257 10.58 -27.32 -1.43
CA THR A 257 9.81 -28.48 -0.96
C THR A 257 8.54 -28.70 -1.76
#